data_47e070028f4745ff384e6e10624e6e56
#
_entry.id   47e070028f4745ff384e6e10624e6e56
#
_cell.length_a   1.000
_cell.length_b   1.000
_cell.length_c   1.000
_cell.angle_alpha   90.00
_cell.angle_beta   90.00
_cell.angle_gamma   90.00
#
_symmetry.space_group_name_H-M   'P 1'
#
loop_
_entity.id
_entity.type
_entity.pdbx_description
1 polymer ?
#
loop_
_entity_poly.entity_id
_entity_poly.type
_entity_poly.pdbx_seq_one_letter_code
_entity_poly.pdbx_strand_id
1 'polypeptide(L)'
;MSNIYEQDDSLSQYLLLHYGADRDVLPYDNGPEEALNYPVRCVQNLVDPASIGPGARALDVGCAVGRSTFELAALCDGTLGIDTSSRFIETARTLAE
;
A
#
# COMPACT_ATOMS: atom_id res chain seq x y z
N MET A 1 19.42 -15.27 -10.32
CA MET A 1 18.94 -13.90 -10.66
C MET A 1 18.33 -13.29 -9.42
N SER A 2 18.81 -12.14 -9.01
CA SER A 2 18.25 -11.48 -7.82
C SER A 2 16.90 -10.86 -8.15
N ASN A 3 15.94 -11.02 -7.21
CA ASN A 3 14.65 -10.37 -7.31
C ASN A 3 14.80 -8.88 -6.97
N ILE A 4 14.45 -8.00 -7.91
CA ILE A 4 14.58 -6.55 -7.69
C ILE A 4 13.73 -6.06 -6.52
N TYR A 5 12.62 -6.75 -6.21
CA TYR A 5 11.74 -6.37 -5.12
C TYR A 5 12.29 -6.76 -3.74
N GLU A 6 13.40 -7.49 -3.70
CA GLU A 6 14.13 -7.78 -2.46
C GLU A 6 15.29 -6.80 -2.23
N GLN A 7 15.51 -5.84 -3.13
CA GLN A 7 16.61 -4.88 -3.04
C GLN A 7 16.21 -3.64 -2.24
N ASP A 8 17.20 -3.02 -1.59
CA ASP A 8 17.00 -1.81 -0.79
C ASP A 8 16.44 -0.64 -1.61
N ASP A 9 16.86 -0.48 -2.86
CA ASP A 9 16.38 0.60 -3.71
C ASP A 9 14.88 0.48 -3.97
N SER A 10 14.41 -0.74 -4.28
CA SER A 10 12.99 -0.98 -4.47
C SER A 10 12.21 -0.75 -3.19
N LEU A 11 12.72 -1.23 -2.05
CA LEU A 11 12.07 -1.01 -0.76
C LEU A 11 11.91 0.49 -0.47
N SER A 12 12.97 1.28 -0.68
CA SER A 12 12.93 2.72 -0.46
C SER A 12 11.92 3.41 -1.36
N GLN A 13 11.86 3.03 -2.64
CA GLN A 13 10.91 3.59 -3.60
C GLN A 13 9.46 3.28 -3.22
N TYR A 14 9.19 2.04 -2.82
CA TYR A 14 7.83 1.65 -2.42
C TYR A 14 7.42 2.29 -1.10
N LEU A 15 8.33 2.42 -0.14
CA LEU A 15 8.06 3.14 1.10
C LEU A 15 7.72 4.61 0.83
N LEU A 16 8.44 5.24 -0.09
CA LEU A 16 8.18 6.63 -0.47
C LEU A 16 6.79 6.77 -1.08
N LEU A 17 6.44 5.91 -2.05
CA LEU A 17 5.14 5.96 -2.72
C LEU A 17 3.98 5.69 -1.75
N HIS A 18 4.15 4.74 -0.84
CA HIS A 18 3.08 4.32 0.08
C HIS A 18 2.90 5.28 1.26
N TYR A 19 3.98 5.84 1.80
CA TYR A 19 3.95 6.57 3.08
C TYR A 19 4.60 7.94 3.02
N GLY A 20 5.27 8.31 1.93
CA GLY A 20 5.92 9.61 1.81
C GLY A 20 4.90 10.76 1.76
N ALA A 21 5.33 11.93 2.21
CA ALA A 21 4.54 13.14 2.05
C ALA A 21 4.48 13.54 0.57
N ASP A 22 3.48 14.34 0.20
CA ASP A 22 3.27 14.74 -1.19
C ASP A 22 4.55 15.32 -1.84
N ARG A 23 5.28 16.15 -1.11
CA ARG A 23 6.53 16.74 -1.61
C ARG A 23 7.68 15.74 -1.76
N ASP A 24 7.64 14.63 -1.03
CA ASP A 24 8.62 13.55 -1.19
C ASP A 24 8.36 12.75 -2.46
N VAL A 25 7.09 12.59 -2.82
CA VAL A 25 6.65 11.86 -4.02
C VAL A 25 6.74 12.75 -5.25
N LEU A 26 6.25 13.99 -5.16
CA LEU A 26 6.32 15.00 -6.21
C LEU A 26 7.01 16.25 -5.67
N PRO A 27 8.36 16.32 -5.75
CA PRO A 27 9.09 17.47 -5.22
C PRO A 27 8.98 18.74 -6.10
N TYR A 28 8.34 18.63 -7.25
CA TYR A 28 8.14 19.71 -8.18
C TYR A 28 6.69 20.19 -8.17
N ASP A 29 6.46 21.45 -8.57
CA ASP A 29 5.11 22.03 -8.57
C ASP A 29 4.22 21.46 -9.69
N ASN A 30 4.82 20.89 -10.73
CA ASN A 30 4.10 20.23 -11.83
C ASN A 30 4.52 18.78 -11.96
N GLY A 31 3.55 17.93 -12.17
CA GLY A 31 3.76 16.49 -12.28
C GLY A 31 2.42 15.74 -12.19
N PRO A 32 2.44 14.40 -12.24
CA PRO A 32 1.22 13.61 -12.17
C PRO A 32 0.68 13.54 -10.74
N GLU A 33 -0.16 14.51 -10.39
CA GLU A 33 -0.78 14.58 -9.05
C GLU A 33 -1.56 13.31 -8.72
N GLU A 34 -2.03 12.59 -9.72
CA GLU A 34 -2.72 11.31 -9.55
C GLU A 34 -1.85 10.24 -8.90
N ALA A 35 -0.53 10.41 -8.89
CA ALA A 35 0.37 9.51 -8.18
C ALA A 35 0.37 9.73 -6.67
N LEU A 36 -0.08 10.90 -6.22
CA LEU A 36 -0.10 11.23 -4.79
C LEU A 36 -1.11 10.37 -4.05
N ASN A 37 -0.67 9.75 -2.96
CA ASN A 37 -1.48 8.86 -2.14
C ASN A 37 -2.15 7.73 -2.93
N TYR A 38 -1.48 7.24 -3.97
CA TYR A 38 -2.05 6.27 -4.90
C TYR A 38 -2.56 4.99 -4.21
N PRO A 39 -1.79 4.36 -3.29
CA PRO A 39 -2.29 3.14 -2.62
C PRO A 39 -3.55 3.38 -1.79
N VAL A 40 -3.66 4.54 -1.13
CA VAL A 40 -4.86 4.93 -0.38
C VAL A 40 -6.01 5.20 -1.34
N ARG A 41 -5.76 5.93 -2.43
CA ARG A 41 -6.77 6.27 -3.42
C ARG A 41 -7.31 5.06 -4.16
N CYS A 42 -6.49 4.02 -4.36
CA CYS A 42 -6.99 2.76 -4.93
C CYS A 42 -8.13 2.21 -4.09
N VAL A 43 -7.98 2.20 -2.79
CA VAL A 43 -9.04 1.74 -1.88
C VAL A 43 -10.22 2.71 -1.90
N GLN A 44 -9.97 4.01 -1.75
CA GLN A 44 -11.02 5.01 -1.64
C GLN A 44 -11.88 5.10 -2.91
N ASN A 45 -11.27 4.96 -4.08
CA ASN A 45 -11.94 5.15 -5.36
C ASN A 45 -12.56 3.87 -5.92
N LEU A 46 -12.01 2.70 -5.58
CA LEU A 46 -12.43 1.43 -6.18
C LEU A 46 -13.27 0.55 -5.26
N VAL A 47 -13.23 0.81 -3.96
CA VAL A 47 -14.01 0.04 -2.98
C VAL A 47 -15.22 0.87 -2.57
N ASP A 48 -16.40 0.28 -2.71
CA ASP A 48 -17.65 0.90 -2.24
C ASP A 48 -17.93 0.41 -0.81
N PRO A 49 -17.77 1.28 0.21
CA PRO A 49 -18.02 0.87 1.59
C PRO A 49 -19.44 0.35 1.83
N ALA A 50 -20.41 0.83 1.06
CA ALA A 50 -21.80 0.41 1.20
C ALA A 50 -22.00 -1.05 0.78
N SER A 51 -21.10 -1.61 -0.05
CA SER A 51 -21.17 -3.01 -0.48
C SER A 51 -20.48 -3.97 0.50
N ILE A 52 -19.78 -3.44 1.52
CA ILE A 52 -19.06 -4.23 2.51
C ILE A 52 -20.03 -4.52 3.67
N GLY A 53 -20.41 -5.80 3.80
CA GLY A 53 -21.30 -6.22 4.87
C GLY A 53 -20.57 -6.52 6.18
N PRO A 54 -21.33 -6.77 7.28
CA PRO A 54 -20.74 -7.20 8.54
C PRO A 54 -19.93 -8.49 8.35
N GLY A 55 -18.79 -8.59 8.99
CA GLY A 55 -17.94 -9.77 8.89
C GLY A 55 -17.14 -9.87 7.60
N ALA A 56 -17.16 -8.85 6.76
CA ALA A 56 -16.42 -8.86 5.49
C ALA A 56 -14.93 -8.95 5.71
N ARG A 57 -14.26 -9.69 4.83
CA ARG A 57 -12.80 -9.88 4.84
C ARG A 57 -12.24 -9.48 3.50
N ALA A 58 -11.04 -8.91 3.51
CA ALA A 58 -10.37 -8.43 2.30
C ALA A 58 -9.04 -9.14 2.08
N LEU A 59 -8.69 -9.32 0.81
CA LEU A 59 -7.40 -9.83 0.38
C LEU A 59 -6.76 -8.80 -0.55
N ASP A 60 -5.58 -8.33 -0.17
CA ASP A 60 -4.79 -7.40 -0.97
C ASP A 60 -3.62 -8.16 -1.61
N VAL A 61 -3.75 -8.48 -2.90
CA VAL A 61 -2.74 -9.24 -3.64
C VAL A 61 -1.69 -8.28 -4.21
N GLY A 62 -0.43 -8.53 -3.90
CA GLY A 62 0.65 -7.61 -4.26
C GLY A 62 0.69 -6.41 -3.35
N CYS A 63 0.56 -6.62 -2.04
CA CYS A 63 0.39 -5.53 -1.07
C CYS A 63 1.62 -4.65 -0.87
N ALA A 64 2.80 -5.06 -1.35
CA ALA A 64 4.07 -4.37 -1.12
C ALA A 64 4.27 -4.04 0.36
N VAL A 65 4.49 -2.78 0.71
CA VAL A 65 4.71 -2.37 2.10
C VAL A 65 3.41 -2.04 2.85
N GLY A 66 2.25 -2.36 2.28
CA GLY A 66 1.01 -2.55 3.03
C GLY A 66 0.08 -1.36 3.16
N ARG A 67 0.33 -0.23 2.50
CA ARG A 67 -0.51 0.97 2.70
C ARG A 67 -1.99 0.71 2.35
N SER A 68 -2.27 0.09 1.21
CA SER A 68 -3.65 -0.26 0.82
C SER A 68 -4.25 -1.29 1.76
N THR A 69 -3.46 -2.26 2.23
CA THR A 69 -3.90 -3.27 3.18
C THR A 69 -4.42 -2.60 4.47
N PHE A 70 -3.69 -1.62 4.98
CA PHE A 70 -4.07 -0.91 6.20
C PHE A 70 -5.33 -0.05 5.99
N GLU A 71 -5.50 0.54 4.79
CA GLU A 71 -6.74 1.23 4.46
C GLU A 71 -7.94 0.28 4.43
N LEU A 72 -7.78 -0.90 3.84
CA LEU A 72 -8.82 -1.94 3.82
C LEU A 72 -9.17 -2.41 5.23
N ALA A 73 -8.18 -2.48 6.12
CA ALA A 73 -8.38 -2.92 7.49
C ALA A 73 -9.32 -1.99 8.27
N ALA A 74 -9.43 -0.73 7.87
CA ALA A 74 -10.37 0.21 8.46
C ALA A 74 -11.83 -0.04 8.03
N LEU A 75 -12.04 -0.80 6.94
CA LEU A 75 -13.35 -1.05 6.34
C LEU A 75 -13.85 -2.47 6.58
N CYS A 76 -12.96 -3.41 6.89
CA CYS A 76 -13.27 -4.83 6.94
C CYS A 76 -12.94 -5.42 8.30
N ASP A 77 -13.60 -6.53 8.66
CA ASP A 77 -13.33 -7.24 9.92
C ASP A 77 -11.96 -7.93 9.92
N GLY A 78 -11.50 -8.35 8.76
CA GLY A 78 -10.18 -8.94 8.61
C GLY A 78 -9.60 -8.61 7.26
N THR A 79 -8.31 -8.35 7.20
CA THR A 79 -7.61 -8.04 5.97
C THR A 79 -6.29 -8.79 5.93
N LEU A 80 -6.00 -9.40 4.78
CA LEU A 80 -4.76 -10.11 4.54
C LEU A 80 -4.08 -9.49 3.32
N GLY A 81 -2.85 -9.01 3.51
CA GLY A 81 -1.99 -8.59 2.42
C GLY A 81 -0.98 -9.69 2.09
N ILE A 82 -0.76 -9.96 0.82
CA ILE A 82 0.23 -10.92 0.36
C ILE A 82 1.13 -10.30 -0.72
N ASP A 83 2.40 -10.68 -0.70
CA ASP A 83 3.37 -10.23 -1.69
C ASP A 83 4.48 -11.27 -1.84
N THR A 84 5.13 -11.30 -2.99
CA THR A 84 6.25 -12.21 -3.23
C THR A 84 7.56 -11.72 -2.59
N SER A 85 7.63 -10.45 -2.20
CA SER A 85 8.80 -9.87 -1.55
C SER A 85 8.74 -10.06 -0.04
N SER A 86 9.59 -10.93 0.49
CA SER A 86 9.73 -11.12 1.94
C SER A 86 10.13 -9.82 2.63
N ARG A 87 10.97 -9.03 1.98
CA ARG A 87 11.45 -7.76 2.53
C ARG A 87 10.32 -6.75 2.67
N PHE A 88 9.42 -6.66 1.69
CA PHE A 88 8.25 -5.81 1.76
C PHE A 88 7.32 -6.24 2.91
N ILE A 89 7.09 -7.53 3.05
CA ILE A 89 6.22 -8.08 4.10
C ILE A 89 6.80 -7.82 5.48
N GLU A 90 8.10 -8.03 5.68
CA GLU A 90 8.75 -7.73 6.95
C GLU A 90 8.61 -6.25 7.32
N THR A 91 8.79 -5.37 6.35
CA THR A 91 8.65 -3.92 6.54
C THR A 91 7.20 -3.57 6.87
N ALA A 92 6.23 -4.13 6.15
CA ALA A 92 4.81 -3.91 6.41
C ALA A 92 4.42 -4.35 7.82
N ARG A 93 4.93 -5.48 8.28
CA ARG A 93 4.69 -5.97 9.64
C ARG A 93 5.23 -5.00 10.70
N THR A 94 6.42 -4.46 10.47
CA THR A 94 7.01 -3.46 11.36
C THR A 94 6.14 -2.21 11.44
N LEU A 95 5.61 -1.75 10.31
CA LEU A 95 4.74 -0.57 10.25
C LEU A 95 3.38 -0.82 10.92
N ALA A 96 2.91 -2.07 10.94
CA ALA A 96 1.64 -2.43 11.56
C ALA A 96 1.70 -2.42 13.10
N GLU A 97 2.90 -2.51 13.64
CA GLU A 97 3.11 -2.43 15.09
C GLU A 97 3.01 -0.98 15.57
#